data_9db0f779b6c2bda6d45091d2b7f80bb8
#
_entry.id   9db0f779b6c2bda6d45091d2b7f80bb8
#
_cell.length_a   1.000
_cell.length_b   1.000
_cell.length_c   1.000
_cell.angle_alpha   90.00
_cell.angle_beta   90.00
_cell.angle_gamma   90.00
#
_symmetry.space_group_name_H-M   'P 1'
#
loop_
_entity.id
_entity.type
_entity.pdbx_description
1 polymer ?
#
loop_
_entity_poly.entity_id
_entity_poly.type
_entity_poly.pdbx_seq_one_letter_code
_entity_poly.pdbx_strand_id
1 'polypeptide(L)'
;MLAKAPLPQSRYPSHDLSKFPDALKGKRILLCTESFGPVNGVSRTTLMLVNHLRAHGAQVAVVAPHNHTQHNTFTPPPSPSMSPADKQPEVRVTGYPLPFNPELSIVYPVRNSTLFTRTFGDDAPPDLIYLASPASLGFQVMLQLRQQPKEKQIPVICNFQTDLAGYCSILFPAPLSHVAVFAFAAVQSYLFRHPSVKTIFYPSSFVKRYLVKQKVQENKLEVLTRGVNTELFNPKMKSEELRRQLAPNGEIIFVTVSRIAGEKGFDFLAKAAKELDARGLDFKLYIVGGNRNPDMEKEVQQLFDPLREKGKVIFAGFKVGEDLATAYASGDVFLHCSVTETFGLVVLESMASGVPVIARDEGGPSDIVQHGDNGFLIPSDDLDGFVTKAMKLGRDHALRAQMGQAARSYASEATWEKINNKVAWRMCDTISEWKRERAGPLSRQLSTFNASTEQLIPIYGWLMMNDAMRDTVTRGIVDARLMGGLGIILSFWMVTGWYMVFTECFLWAKGRLRDVERKKVIA
;
A
#
# COMPACT_ATOMS: atom_id res chain seq x y z
N MET A 1 0.50 -9.40 29.39
CA MET A 1 1.07 -8.18 28.72
C MET A 1 2.48 -8.50 28.29
N LEU A 2 2.70 -8.90 27.07
CA LEU A 2 4.04 -8.99 26.51
C LEU A 2 4.46 -7.55 26.14
N ALA A 3 5.47 -7.01 26.80
CA ALA A 3 6.05 -5.72 26.45
C ALA A 3 6.39 -5.73 24.95
N LYS A 4 5.87 -4.77 24.18
CA LYS A 4 6.26 -4.58 22.78
C LYS A 4 7.78 -4.44 22.74
N ALA A 5 8.47 -5.34 22.03
CA ALA A 5 9.90 -5.22 21.81
C ALA A 5 10.21 -3.84 21.24
N PRO A 6 11.28 -3.17 21.68
CA PRO A 6 11.66 -1.85 21.17
C PRO A 6 11.84 -1.95 19.65
N LEU A 7 11.34 -0.95 18.94
CA LEU A 7 11.53 -0.83 17.48
C LEU A 7 13.04 -0.91 17.20
N PRO A 8 13.48 -1.71 16.23
CA PRO A 8 14.89 -1.81 15.90
C PRO A 8 15.45 -0.42 15.58
N GLN A 9 16.61 -0.10 16.18
CA GLN A 9 17.29 1.17 15.91
C GLN A 9 17.56 1.30 14.41
N SER A 10 17.22 2.45 13.84
CA SER A 10 17.49 2.76 12.43
C SER A 10 18.98 2.64 12.14
N ARG A 11 19.35 1.99 11.04
CA ARG A 11 20.75 1.93 10.51
C ARG A 11 21.34 3.33 10.26
N TYR A 12 20.51 4.30 10.12
CA TYR A 12 20.84 5.66 9.72
C TYR A 12 20.72 6.63 10.91
N PRO A 13 21.43 7.76 10.86
CA PRO A 13 21.36 8.77 11.91
C PRO A 13 19.94 9.28 12.11
N SER A 14 19.65 9.74 13.30
CA SER A 14 18.42 10.49 13.58
C SER A 14 18.49 11.86 12.91
N HIS A 15 17.45 12.20 12.15
CA HIS A 15 17.31 13.50 11.49
C HIS A 15 16.17 14.30 12.14
N ASP A 16 16.26 15.61 12.04
CA ASP A 16 15.15 16.51 12.37
C ASP A 16 14.07 16.42 11.29
N LEU A 17 13.01 15.66 11.58
CA LEU A 17 11.91 15.44 10.63
C LEU A 17 11.01 16.66 10.43
N SER A 18 11.23 17.75 11.19
CA SER A 18 10.55 19.03 10.92
C SER A 18 11.13 19.76 9.71
N LYS A 19 12.30 19.33 9.20
CA LYS A 19 13.03 19.98 8.12
C LYS A 19 13.23 19.06 6.94
N PHE A 20 13.10 19.62 5.74
CA PHE A 20 13.43 18.95 4.50
C PHE A 20 14.96 18.96 4.26
N PRO A 21 15.57 17.86 3.76
CA PRO A 21 17.02 17.83 3.48
C PRO A 21 17.39 18.64 2.24
N ASP A 22 18.18 19.71 2.41
CA ASP A 22 18.64 20.55 1.29
C ASP A 22 19.43 19.77 0.23
N ALA A 23 20.17 18.74 0.64
CA ALA A 23 20.95 17.90 -0.27
C ALA A 23 20.12 17.11 -1.29
N LEU A 24 18.78 17.05 -1.11
CA LEU A 24 17.88 16.43 -2.07
C LEU A 24 17.43 17.39 -3.19
N LYS A 25 17.62 18.69 -3.02
CA LYS A 25 17.30 19.69 -4.06
C LYS A 25 18.06 19.38 -5.35
N GLY A 26 17.36 19.42 -6.47
CA GLY A 26 17.91 19.11 -7.80
C GLY A 26 18.22 17.63 -8.06
N LYS A 27 18.04 16.71 -7.10
CA LYS A 27 18.23 15.27 -7.33
C LYS A 27 17.11 14.70 -8.17
N ARG A 28 17.48 13.82 -9.10
CA ARG A 28 16.57 13.14 -10.02
C ARG A 28 16.05 11.86 -9.38
N ILE A 29 14.77 11.81 -9.11
CA ILE A 29 14.10 10.67 -8.48
C ILE A 29 13.09 10.09 -9.46
N LEU A 30 13.31 8.86 -9.90
CA LEU A 30 12.32 8.09 -10.66
C LEU A 30 11.40 7.37 -9.70
N LEU A 31 10.15 7.80 -9.63
CA LEU A 31 9.14 7.18 -8.81
C LEU A 31 8.26 6.28 -9.68
N CYS A 32 8.31 4.97 -9.45
CA CYS A 32 7.45 3.99 -10.12
C CYS A 32 6.35 3.51 -9.17
N THR A 33 5.11 3.51 -9.64
CA THR A 33 3.95 3.06 -8.87
C THR A 33 2.98 2.28 -9.75
N GLU A 34 2.31 1.30 -9.17
CA GLU A 34 1.35 0.46 -9.90
C GLU A 34 -0.03 1.13 -10.04
N SER A 35 -0.26 2.22 -9.33
CA SER A 35 -1.48 3.01 -9.40
C SER A 35 -1.21 4.47 -9.05
N PHE A 36 -1.67 5.38 -9.90
CA PHE A 36 -1.54 6.81 -9.68
C PHE A 36 -2.81 7.53 -10.15
N GLY A 37 -3.78 7.60 -9.24
CA GLY A 37 -5.11 8.17 -9.47
C GLY A 37 -5.83 8.46 -8.14
N PRO A 38 -6.92 9.25 -8.14
CA PRO A 38 -7.50 9.83 -6.92
C PRO A 38 -8.18 8.85 -5.96
N VAL A 39 -8.47 7.62 -6.36
CA VAL A 39 -9.45 6.78 -5.67
C VAL A 39 -8.88 5.83 -4.62
N ASN A 40 -7.57 5.55 -4.59
CA ASN A 40 -7.02 4.59 -3.63
C ASN A 40 -5.96 5.17 -2.69
N GLY A 41 -5.81 4.57 -1.50
CA GLY A 41 -4.92 5.03 -0.45
C GLY A 41 -3.43 5.04 -0.84
N VAL A 42 -2.98 4.10 -1.69
CA VAL A 42 -1.61 4.03 -2.20
C VAL A 42 -1.32 5.23 -3.10
N SER A 43 -2.25 5.52 -4.03
CA SER A 43 -2.13 6.65 -4.95
C SER A 43 -2.12 7.98 -4.20
N ARG A 44 -3.03 8.16 -3.23
CA ARG A 44 -3.07 9.38 -2.39
C ARG A 44 -1.77 9.58 -1.62
N THR A 45 -1.26 8.54 -0.98
CA THR A 45 0.03 8.59 -0.26
C THR A 45 1.19 8.94 -1.20
N THR A 46 1.21 8.32 -2.37
CA THR A 46 2.25 8.57 -3.39
C THR A 46 2.18 10.00 -3.91
N LEU A 47 0.97 10.52 -4.17
CA LEU A 47 0.78 11.92 -4.59
C LEU A 47 1.26 12.92 -3.54
N MET A 48 0.94 12.69 -2.27
CA MET A 48 1.41 13.56 -1.18
C MET A 48 2.94 13.61 -1.12
N LEU A 49 3.60 12.45 -1.29
CA LEU A 49 5.06 12.39 -1.35
C LEU A 49 5.61 13.14 -2.57
N VAL A 50 5.06 12.90 -3.76
CA VAL A 50 5.50 13.55 -5.02
C VAL A 50 5.38 15.06 -4.92
N ASN A 51 4.23 15.56 -4.47
CA ASN A 51 3.99 16.99 -4.31
C ASN A 51 4.95 17.61 -3.29
N HIS A 52 5.17 16.94 -2.15
CA HIS A 52 6.10 17.39 -1.13
C HIS A 52 7.55 17.48 -1.65
N LEU A 53 8.04 16.45 -2.33
CA LEU A 53 9.39 16.43 -2.90
C LEU A 53 9.59 17.53 -3.97
N ARG A 54 8.60 17.70 -4.86
CA ARG A 54 8.62 18.73 -5.91
C ARG A 54 8.59 20.14 -5.33
N ALA A 55 7.71 20.38 -4.35
CA ALA A 55 7.60 21.68 -3.67
C ALA A 55 8.93 22.12 -3.01
N HIS A 56 9.75 21.16 -2.59
CA HIS A 56 11.06 21.40 -1.99
C HIS A 56 12.23 21.31 -3.01
N GLY A 57 11.95 21.28 -4.29
CA GLY A 57 12.96 21.41 -5.36
C GLY A 57 13.64 20.10 -5.81
N ALA A 58 13.14 18.93 -5.43
CA ALA A 58 13.59 17.67 -6.01
C ALA A 58 12.99 17.46 -7.42
N GLN A 59 13.76 16.89 -8.35
CA GLN A 59 13.30 16.56 -9.69
C GLN A 59 12.67 15.17 -9.68
N VAL A 60 11.35 15.11 -9.48
CA VAL A 60 10.61 13.84 -9.38
C VAL A 60 9.85 13.60 -10.67
N ALA A 61 10.16 12.49 -11.35
CA ALA A 61 9.36 11.97 -12.45
C ALA A 61 8.60 10.72 -11.99
N VAL A 62 7.31 10.65 -12.33
CA VAL A 62 6.43 9.54 -11.98
C VAL A 62 6.22 8.65 -13.19
N VAL A 63 6.36 7.34 -13.00
CA VAL A 63 5.97 6.32 -13.98
C VAL A 63 4.84 5.48 -13.39
N ALA A 64 3.72 5.42 -14.10
CA ALA A 64 2.55 4.65 -13.67
C ALA A 64 1.82 4.06 -14.88
N PRO A 65 1.05 2.98 -14.74
CA PRO A 65 0.19 2.49 -15.81
C PRO A 65 -0.90 3.50 -16.15
N HIS A 66 -1.42 3.39 -17.38
CA HIS A 66 -2.64 4.10 -17.76
C HIS A 66 -3.77 3.72 -16.81
N ASN A 67 -4.50 4.72 -16.34
CA ASN A 67 -5.72 4.48 -15.60
C ASN A 67 -6.88 4.34 -16.60
N HIS A 68 -7.54 3.20 -16.59
CA HIS A 68 -8.66 2.90 -17.50
C HIS A 68 -10.01 3.46 -17.01
N THR A 69 -10.02 4.19 -15.91
CA THR A 69 -11.20 4.92 -15.42
C THR A 69 -11.15 6.38 -15.88
N GLN A 70 -12.22 6.87 -16.52
CA GLN A 70 -12.27 8.13 -17.25
C GLN A 70 -11.96 9.42 -16.47
N HIS A 71 -11.69 9.38 -15.16
CA HIS A 71 -11.60 10.59 -14.32
C HIS A 71 -10.31 10.72 -13.50
N ASN A 72 -9.18 10.12 -13.90
CA ASN A 72 -8.18 9.82 -12.88
C ASN A 72 -6.72 10.02 -13.30
N THR A 73 -6.37 11.16 -13.84
CA THR A 73 -4.99 11.62 -13.84
C THR A 73 -4.85 12.77 -12.86
N PHE A 74 -3.86 12.72 -11.95
CA PHE A 74 -3.51 13.84 -11.07
C PHE A 74 -2.86 15.00 -11.83
N THR A 75 -2.43 14.76 -13.06
CA THR A 75 -1.91 15.77 -13.97
C THR A 75 -2.82 15.83 -15.20
N PRO A 76 -3.12 17.03 -15.70
CA PRO A 76 -3.79 17.14 -16.99
C PRO A 76 -2.95 16.44 -18.07
N PRO A 77 -3.58 15.90 -19.13
CA PRO A 77 -2.85 15.35 -20.25
C PRO A 77 -1.85 16.40 -20.76
N PRO A 78 -0.65 15.96 -21.23
CA PRO A 78 0.32 16.90 -21.79
C PRO A 78 -0.36 17.72 -22.88
N SER A 79 -0.10 19.04 -22.85
CA SER A 79 -0.61 19.95 -23.88
C SER A 79 -0.23 19.41 -25.28
N PRO A 80 -1.12 19.47 -26.27
CA PRO A 80 -0.81 19.11 -27.65
C PRO A 80 0.43 19.80 -28.23
N SER A 81 0.88 20.89 -27.59
CA SER A 81 2.07 21.64 -27.96
C SER A 81 3.40 21.08 -27.41
N MET A 82 3.38 20.03 -26.57
CA MET A 82 4.62 19.43 -26.08
C MET A 82 5.30 18.60 -27.18
N SER A 83 6.54 18.97 -27.49
CA SER A 83 7.41 18.17 -28.35
C SER A 83 7.69 16.80 -27.74
N PRO A 84 7.87 15.72 -28.52
CA PRO A 84 8.33 14.43 -28.03
C PRO A 84 9.69 14.48 -27.31
N ALA A 85 10.47 15.55 -27.51
CA ALA A 85 11.75 15.81 -26.84
C ALA A 85 11.60 16.43 -25.45
N ASP A 86 10.41 16.90 -25.06
CA ASP A 86 10.20 17.51 -23.77
C ASP A 86 10.16 16.46 -22.65
N LYS A 87 10.89 16.74 -21.56
CA LYS A 87 10.94 15.87 -20.39
C LYS A 87 9.57 15.76 -19.74
N GLN A 88 9.08 14.55 -19.58
CA GLN A 88 7.77 14.29 -19.01
C GLN A 88 7.86 14.06 -17.49
N PRO A 89 7.28 14.93 -16.66
CA PRO A 89 7.25 14.72 -15.20
C PRO A 89 6.35 13.55 -14.80
N GLU A 90 5.49 13.10 -15.73
CA GLU A 90 4.65 11.92 -15.57
C GLU A 90 4.61 11.11 -16.87
N VAL A 91 5.06 9.86 -16.80
CA VAL A 91 5.07 8.91 -17.92
C VAL A 91 4.03 7.84 -17.66
N ARG A 92 3.01 7.76 -18.52
CA ARG A 92 2.04 6.69 -18.49
C ARG A 92 2.48 5.55 -19.40
N VAL A 93 2.44 4.32 -18.84
CA VAL A 93 2.78 3.08 -19.55
C VAL A 93 1.54 2.24 -19.76
N THR A 94 1.53 1.49 -20.87
CA THR A 94 0.38 0.64 -21.21
C THR A 94 0.37 -0.61 -20.34
N GLY A 95 -0.81 -1.05 -19.93
CA GLY A 95 -1.02 -2.28 -19.17
C GLY A 95 -2.41 -2.86 -19.38
N TYR A 96 -2.61 -4.07 -18.87
CA TYR A 96 -3.91 -4.73 -18.87
C TYR A 96 -4.62 -4.46 -17.53
N PRO A 97 -5.83 -3.87 -17.54
CA PRO A 97 -6.57 -3.59 -16.32
C PRO A 97 -7.05 -4.89 -15.66
N LEU A 98 -6.95 -4.97 -14.33
CA LEU A 98 -7.47 -6.14 -13.61
C LEU A 98 -9.00 -6.15 -13.65
N PRO A 99 -9.64 -7.28 -13.98
CA PRO A 99 -11.09 -7.36 -14.21
C PRO A 99 -11.96 -6.91 -13.01
N PHE A 100 -11.47 -7.17 -11.80
CA PHE A 100 -12.20 -6.83 -10.57
C PHE A 100 -11.73 -5.52 -9.92
N ASN A 101 -10.60 -4.96 -10.40
CA ASN A 101 -10.06 -3.70 -9.93
C ASN A 101 -9.35 -2.97 -11.07
N PRO A 102 -10.07 -2.28 -11.97
CA PRO A 102 -9.50 -1.62 -13.15
C PRO A 102 -8.58 -0.44 -12.82
N GLU A 103 -8.47 -0.05 -11.55
CA GLU A 103 -7.48 0.93 -11.09
C GLU A 103 -6.06 0.35 -11.00
N LEU A 104 -5.96 -0.97 -10.95
CA LEU A 104 -4.70 -1.69 -11.03
C LEU A 104 -4.56 -2.31 -12.41
N SER A 105 -3.37 -2.20 -12.98
CA SER A 105 -3.05 -2.76 -14.29
C SER A 105 -1.77 -3.59 -14.21
N ILE A 106 -1.74 -4.70 -14.93
CA ILE A 106 -0.51 -5.43 -15.17
C ILE A 106 0.20 -4.73 -16.32
N VAL A 107 1.34 -4.11 -16.04
CA VAL A 107 2.10 -3.31 -17.01
C VAL A 107 2.75 -4.21 -18.06
N TYR A 108 2.55 -3.89 -19.34
CA TYR A 108 3.25 -4.55 -20.44
C TYR A 108 4.76 -4.31 -20.37
N PRO A 109 5.59 -5.10 -21.08
CA PRO A 109 7.03 -4.98 -21.02
C PRO A 109 7.52 -3.55 -21.32
N VAL A 110 8.28 -2.97 -20.36
CA VAL A 110 8.90 -1.65 -20.48
C VAL A 110 10.41 -1.77 -20.40
N ARG A 111 11.14 -0.81 -20.99
CA ARG A 111 12.61 -0.71 -20.91
C ARG A 111 13.01 0.45 -19.99
N ASN A 112 13.89 0.19 -19.02
CA ASN A 112 14.38 1.23 -18.11
C ASN A 112 15.04 2.40 -18.86
N SER A 113 15.86 2.11 -19.90
CA SER A 113 16.46 3.16 -20.72
C SER A 113 15.41 4.10 -21.30
N THR A 114 14.35 3.55 -21.91
CA THR A 114 13.26 4.37 -22.46
C THR A 114 12.56 5.21 -21.39
N LEU A 115 12.37 4.65 -20.19
CA LEU A 115 11.78 5.41 -19.08
C LEU A 115 12.69 6.56 -18.64
N PHE A 116 14.01 6.32 -18.55
CA PHE A 116 14.98 7.36 -18.17
C PHE A 116 15.06 8.47 -19.20
N THR A 117 15.16 8.13 -20.49
CA THR A 117 15.14 9.10 -21.59
C THR A 117 13.89 9.98 -21.55
N ARG A 118 12.71 9.38 -21.43
CA ARG A 118 11.43 10.10 -21.40
C ARG A 118 11.30 11.02 -20.19
N THR A 119 11.91 10.68 -19.06
CA THR A 119 11.77 11.43 -17.81
C THR A 119 12.85 12.47 -17.61
N PHE A 120 14.11 12.14 -17.90
CA PHE A 120 15.28 12.99 -17.59
C PHE A 120 16.17 13.31 -18.78
N GLY A 121 15.97 12.68 -19.94
CA GLY A 121 16.82 12.80 -21.14
C GLY A 121 17.88 11.70 -21.22
N ASP A 122 18.55 11.61 -22.37
CA ASP A 122 19.41 10.46 -22.73
C ASP A 122 20.64 10.30 -21.82
N ASP A 123 21.26 11.40 -21.41
CA ASP A 123 22.49 11.39 -20.62
C ASP A 123 22.27 11.58 -19.11
N ALA A 124 21.03 11.47 -18.65
CA ALA A 124 20.65 11.86 -17.30
C ALA A 124 19.92 10.76 -16.54
N PRO A 125 20.58 9.65 -16.16
CA PRO A 125 19.94 8.62 -15.34
C PRO A 125 19.48 9.20 -13.99
N PRO A 126 18.47 8.61 -13.35
CA PRO A 126 18.03 9.03 -12.03
C PRO A 126 19.13 8.80 -10.98
N ASP A 127 19.19 9.67 -9.97
CA ASP A 127 20.07 9.51 -8.80
C ASP A 127 19.54 8.40 -7.86
N LEU A 128 18.20 8.16 -7.90
CA LEU A 128 17.52 7.16 -7.08
C LEU A 128 16.22 6.71 -7.75
N ILE A 129 15.88 5.44 -7.59
CA ILE A 129 14.58 4.89 -7.96
C ILE A 129 13.78 4.60 -6.69
N TYR A 130 12.55 5.13 -6.66
CA TYR A 130 11.59 4.86 -5.59
C TYR A 130 10.43 4.02 -6.12
N LEU A 131 10.22 2.85 -5.54
CA LEU A 131 9.15 1.92 -5.94
C LEU A 131 8.02 1.97 -4.91
N ALA A 132 6.92 2.60 -5.28
CA ALA A 132 5.73 2.68 -4.44
C ALA A 132 4.84 1.45 -4.70
N SER A 133 4.77 0.55 -3.73
CA SER A 133 4.01 -0.70 -3.82
C SER A 133 4.40 -1.56 -5.04
N PRO A 134 5.67 -2.01 -5.13
CA PRO A 134 6.18 -2.66 -6.34
C PRO A 134 5.45 -3.96 -6.66
N ALA A 135 4.95 -4.03 -7.89
CA ALA A 135 4.35 -5.21 -8.51
C ALA A 135 4.86 -5.35 -9.95
N SER A 136 3.99 -5.39 -10.95
CA SER A 136 4.36 -5.67 -12.34
C SER A 136 5.36 -4.68 -12.93
N LEU A 137 5.17 -3.38 -12.72
CA LEU A 137 6.11 -2.34 -13.14
C LEU A 137 7.38 -2.38 -12.31
N GLY A 138 7.25 -2.33 -10.99
CA GLY A 138 8.39 -2.32 -10.07
C GLY A 138 9.29 -3.55 -10.23
N PHE A 139 8.71 -4.72 -10.46
CA PHE A 139 9.47 -5.95 -10.70
C PHE A 139 10.24 -5.91 -12.01
N GLN A 140 9.67 -5.38 -13.09
CA GLN A 140 10.37 -5.22 -14.37
C GLN A 140 11.55 -4.25 -14.25
N VAL A 141 11.36 -3.12 -13.54
CA VAL A 141 12.44 -2.16 -13.26
C VAL A 141 13.58 -2.84 -12.50
N MET A 142 13.24 -3.58 -11.44
CA MET A 142 14.23 -4.30 -10.61
C MET A 142 14.97 -5.39 -11.38
N LEU A 143 14.27 -6.20 -12.18
CA LEU A 143 14.88 -7.26 -12.98
C LEU A 143 15.92 -6.70 -13.96
N GLN A 144 15.60 -5.59 -14.63
CA GLN A 144 16.51 -4.95 -15.57
C GLN A 144 17.72 -4.31 -14.84
N LEU A 145 17.52 -3.68 -13.68
CA LEU A 145 18.61 -3.16 -12.86
C LEU A 145 19.56 -4.26 -12.43
N ARG A 146 19.03 -5.43 -12.06
CA ARG A 146 19.83 -6.58 -11.64
C ARG A 146 20.76 -7.10 -12.74
N GLN A 147 20.38 -6.92 -14.00
CA GLN A 147 21.18 -7.33 -15.16
C GLN A 147 22.25 -6.30 -15.53
N GLN A 148 22.18 -5.08 -15.03
CA GLN A 148 23.18 -4.05 -15.29
C GLN A 148 24.47 -4.30 -14.52
N PRO A 149 25.64 -3.96 -15.10
CA PRO A 149 26.89 -3.91 -14.38
C PRO A 149 26.78 -3.01 -13.15
N LYS A 150 27.58 -3.27 -12.11
CA LYS A 150 27.54 -2.51 -10.86
C LYS A 150 27.63 -0.99 -11.07
N GLU A 151 28.44 -0.57 -12.03
CA GLU A 151 28.68 0.83 -12.37
C GLU A 151 27.45 1.54 -12.95
N LYS A 152 26.52 0.80 -13.54
CA LYS A 152 25.27 1.31 -14.11
C LYS A 152 24.05 1.10 -13.21
N GLN A 153 24.21 0.41 -12.10
CA GLN A 153 23.12 0.21 -11.15
C GLN A 153 22.80 1.51 -10.41
N ILE A 154 21.54 1.67 -10.07
CA ILE A 154 20.98 2.84 -9.38
C ILE A 154 20.42 2.36 -8.04
N PRO A 155 20.60 3.12 -6.94
CA PRO A 155 20.06 2.73 -5.65
C PRO A 155 18.53 2.80 -5.66
N VAL A 156 17.91 1.84 -4.97
CA VAL A 156 16.46 1.66 -4.93
C VAL A 156 15.96 1.73 -3.50
N ILE A 157 14.89 2.49 -3.31
CA ILE A 157 14.05 2.44 -2.11
C ILE A 157 12.70 1.85 -2.52
N CYS A 158 12.23 0.86 -1.78
CA CYS A 158 10.89 0.30 -1.93
C CYS A 158 9.99 0.78 -0.80
N ASN A 159 8.71 1.00 -1.09
CA ASN A 159 7.68 1.24 -0.08
C ASN A 159 6.60 0.18 -0.23
N PHE A 160 6.58 -0.78 0.67
CA PHE A 160 5.62 -1.87 0.68
C PHE A 160 4.29 -1.38 1.28
N GLN A 161 3.31 -1.17 0.43
CA GLN A 161 2.04 -0.54 0.84
C GLN A 161 0.84 -1.48 0.73
N THR A 162 0.94 -2.53 -0.10
CA THR A 162 -0.17 -3.44 -0.42
C THR A 162 0.31 -4.86 -0.27
N ASP A 163 -0.46 -5.68 0.43
CA ASP A 163 -0.25 -7.14 0.48
C ASP A 163 -0.77 -7.79 -0.81
N LEU A 164 0.06 -7.74 -1.86
CA LEU A 164 -0.29 -8.33 -3.15
C LEU A 164 -0.33 -9.85 -3.11
N ALA A 165 0.40 -10.49 -2.18
CA ALA A 165 0.33 -11.94 -1.99
C ALA A 165 -1.05 -12.34 -1.43
N GLY A 166 -1.57 -11.57 -0.46
CA GLY A 166 -2.94 -11.72 0.03
C GLY A 166 -3.98 -11.51 -1.09
N TYR A 167 -3.77 -10.55 -1.97
CA TYR A 167 -4.64 -10.38 -3.15
C TYR A 167 -4.62 -11.59 -4.09
N CYS A 168 -3.47 -12.23 -4.31
CA CYS A 168 -3.40 -13.47 -5.09
C CYS A 168 -4.27 -14.58 -4.48
N SER A 169 -4.36 -14.66 -3.16
CA SER A 169 -5.20 -15.67 -2.50
C SER A 169 -6.70 -15.45 -2.72
N ILE A 170 -7.11 -14.21 -2.95
CA ILE A 170 -8.52 -13.83 -3.23
C ILE A 170 -8.85 -13.99 -4.72
N LEU A 171 -7.89 -13.64 -5.60
CA LEU A 171 -8.11 -13.64 -7.05
C LEU A 171 -8.13 -15.03 -7.67
N PHE A 172 -7.40 -15.99 -7.10
CA PHE A 172 -7.30 -17.34 -7.63
C PHE A 172 -8.01 -18.37 -6.75
N PRO A 173 -8.77 -19.33 -7.34
CA PRO A 173 -9.33 -20.44 -6.56
C PRO A 173 -8.23 -21.41 -6.08
N ALA A 174 -8.49 -22.11 -5.00
CA ALA A 174 -7.59 -23.19 -4.56
C ALA A 174 -7.62 -24.37 -5.57
N PRO A 175 -6.51 -25.03 -5.87
CA PRO A 175 -5.16 -24.88 -5.28
C PRO A 175 -4.29 -23.82 -5.99
N LEU A 176 -4.78 -23.20 -7.07
CA LEU A 176 -4.01 -22.26 -7.90
C LEU A 176 -3.55 -21.02 -7.10
N SER A 177 -4.36 -20.58 -6.14
CA SER A 177 -4.01 -19.49 -5.23
C SER A 177 -2.70 -19.74 -4.46
N HIS A 178 -2.46 -20.96 -3.99
CA HIS A 178 -1.23 -21.30 -3.28
C HIS A 178 0.01 -21.22 -4.19
N VAL A 179 -0.14 -21.66 -5.44
CA VAL A 179 0.94 -21.56 -6.44
C VAL A 179 1.23 -20.11 -6.78
N ALA A 180 0.18 -19.31 -6.99
CA ALA A 180 0.32 -17.89 -7.31
C ALA A 180 0.98 -17.10 -6.16
N VAL A 181 0.55 -17.31 -4.91
CA VAL A 181 1.14 -16.70 -3.71
C VAL A 181 2.62 -17.11 -3.58
N PHE A 182 2.94 -18.39 -3.75
CA PHE A 182 4.32 -18.88 -3.68
C PHE A 182 5.20 -18.25 -4.76
N ALA A 183 4.76 -18.26 -6.02
CA ALA A 183 5.50 -17.70 -7.14
C ALA A 183 5.73 -16.19 -6.95
N PHE A 184 4.70 -15.45 -6.56
CA PHE A 184 4.80 -14.02 -6.29
C PHE A 184 5.78 -13.72 -5.15
N ALA A 185 5.65 -14.44 -4.04
CA ALA A 185 6.53 -14.29 -2.88
C ALA A 185 8.00 -14.64 -3.21
N ALA A 186 8.23 -15.65 -4.03
CA ALA A 186 9.58 -16.04 -4.48
C ALA A 186 10.23 -14.94 -5.34
N VAL A 187 9.50 -14.38 -6.31
CA VAL A 187 9.99 -13.26 -7.14
C VAL A 187 10.27 -12.03 -6.29
N GLN A 188 9.35 -11.67 -5.40
CA GLN A 188 9.50 -10.54 -4.50
C GLN A 188 10.71 -10.70 -3.59
N SER A 189 10.88 -11.87 -2.96
CA SER A 189 12.03 -12.21 -2.14
C SER A 189 13.36 -12.10 -2.91
N TYR A 190 13.39 -12.62 -4.14
CA TYR A 190 14.56 -12.56 -5.02
C TYR A 190 14.97 -11.12 -5.33
N LEU A 191 13.99 -10.26 -5.65
CA LEU A 191 14.25 -8.87 -6.02
C LEU A 191 14.63 -8.00 -4.82
N PHE A 192 13.94 -8.13 -3.70
CA PHE A 192 14.19 -7.31 -2.51
C PHE A 192 15.54 -7.58 -1.84
N ARG A 193 16.11 -8.76 -2.04
CA ARG A 193 17.47 -9.07 -1.55
C ARG A 193 18.59 -8.44 -2.37
N HIS A 194 18.28 -7.85 -3.54
CA HIS A 194 19.31 -7.26 -4.39
C HIS A 194 20.09 -6.14 -3.67
N PRO A 195 21.43 -6.01 -3.89
CA PRO A 195 22.27 -4.99 -3.26
C PRO A 195 21.84 -3.54 -3.56
N SER A 196 21.26 -3.28 -4.74
CA SER A 196 20.72 -1.95 -5.08
C SER A 196 19.52 -1.54 -4.22
N VAL A 197 18.77 -2.49 -3.64
CA VAL A 197 17.71 -2.20 -2.69
C VAL A 197 18.34 -1.89 -1.34
N LYS A 198 18.31 -0.62 -0.98
CA LYS A 198 18.92 -0.10 0.26
C LYS A 198 17.94 -0.04 1.42
N THR A 199 16.71 0.34 1.13
CA THR A 199 15.65 0.48 2.14
C THR A 199 14.34 -0.07 1.60
N ILE A 200 13.60 -0.77 2.46
CA ILE A 200 12.23 -1.18 2.20
C ILE A 200 11.39 -0.65 3.35
N PHE A 201 10.58 0.35 3.04
CA PHE A 201 9.59 0.86 3.97
C PHE A 201 8.43 -0.11 4.12
N TYR A 202 7.97 -0.29 5.33
CA TYR A 202 6.80 -1.08 5.67
C TYR A 202 5.88 -0.31 6.63
N PRO A 203 4.53 -0.45 6.50
CA PRO A 203 3.60 0.36 7.28
C PRO A 203 3.30 -0.18 8.68
N SER A 204 3.48 -1.48 8.92
CA SER A 204 3.05 -2.14 10.16
C SER A 204 3.90 -3.38 10.50
N SER A 205 3.87 -3.77 11.77
CA SER A 205 4.55 -4.97 12.27
C SER A 205 4.06 -6.25 11.57
N PHE A 206 2.82 -6.30 11.12
CA PHE A 206 2.28 -7.38 10.31
C PHE A 206 3.07 -7.54 9.00
N VAL A 207 3.25 -6.44 8.27
CA VAL A 207 4.03 -6.41 7.01
C VAL A 207 5.51 -6.72 7.28
N LYS A 208 6.09 -6.22 8.38
CA LYS A 208 7.46 -6.58 8.76
C LYS A 208 7.64 -8.10 8.87
N ARG A 209 6.75 -8.77 9.62
CA ARG A 209 6.78 -10.25 9.78
C ARG A 209 6.72 -10.96 8.43
N TYR A 210 5.87 -10.49 7.51
CA TYR A 210 5.80 -11.04 6.15
C TYR A 210 7.14 -10.90 5.43
N LEU A 211 7.75 -9.71 5.40
CA LEU A 211 9.03 -9.46 4.70
C LEU A 211 10.19 -10.28 5.29
N VAL A 212 10.26 -10.41 6.62
CA VAL A 212 11.25 -11.25 7.30
C VAL A 212 11.06 -12.74 6.92
N LYS A 213 9.80 -13.22 6.87
CA LYS A 213 9.49 -14.57 6.38
C LYS A 213 9.96 -14.79 4.94
N GLN A 214 9.95 -13.75 4.10
CA GLN A 214 10.50 -13.74 2.75
C GLN A 214 12.04 -13.62 2.71
N LYS A 215 12.73 -13.78 3.85
CA LYS A 215 14.19 -13.69 3.98
C LYS A 215 14.78 -12.34 3.53
N VAL A 216 14.01 -11.27 3.61
CA VAL A 216 14.51 -9.91 3.44
C VAL A 216 15.36 -9.56 4.66
N GLN A 217 16.54 -8.97 4.43
CA GLN A 217 17.45 -8.56 5.50
C GLN A 217 16.83 -7.48 6.37
N GLU A 218 16.76 -7.67 7.69
CA GLU A 218 16.13 -6.72 8.61
C GLU A 218 16.78 -5.35 8.61
N ASN A 219 18.08 -5.26 8.34
CA ASN A 219 18.81 -3.99 8.23
C ASN A 219 18.36 -3.12 7.04
N LYS A 220 17.60 -3.66 6.09
CA LYS A 220 16.96 -2.91 5.00
C LYS A 220 15.53 -2.48 5.34
N LEU A 221 14.94 -3.03 6.39
CA LEU A 221 13.56 -2.78 6.76
C LEU A 221 13.44 -1.57 7.66
N GLU A 222 12.56 -0.64 7.30
CA GLU A 222 12.28 0.56 8.08
C GLU A 222 10.78 0.84 8.14
N VAL A 223 10.27 1.14 9.34
CA VAL A 223 8.87 1.48 9.52
C VAL A 223 8.58 2.85 8.91
N LEU A 224 7.53 2.92 8.10
CA LEU A 224 6.98 4.16 7.57
C LEU A 224 5.47 4.16 7.78
N THR A 225 5.04 4.84 8.81
CA THR A 225 3.62 5.06 9.12
C THR A 225 2.98 5.97 8.05
N ARG A 226 1.69 6.20 8.16
CA ARG A 226 0.97 7.15 7.32
C ARG A 226 0.73 8.44 8.05
N GLY A 227 0.65 9.53 7.31
CA GLY A 227 0.17 10.79 7.81
C GLY A 227 -1.35 10.91 7.70
N VAL A 228 -1.90 11.83 8.46
CA VAL A 228 -3.29 12.26 8.35
C VAL A 228 -3.37 13.78 8.18
N ASN A 229 -4.38 14.24 7.44
CA ASN A 229 -4.67 15.67 7.35
C ASN A 229 -5.48 16.09 8.58
N THR A 230 -4.80 16.63 9.59
CA THR A 230 -5.39 17.03 10.86
C THR A 230 -6.16 18.35 10.81
N GLU A 231 -6.06 19.10 9.72
CA GLU A 231 -6.88 20.27 9.45
C GLU A 231 -8.26 19.85 8.94
N LEU A 232 -8.29 18.89 8.01
CA LEU A 232 -9.54 18.33 7.49
C LEU A 232 -10.21 17.41 8.52
N PHE A 233 -9.49 16.43 9.05
CA PHE A 233 -10.00 15.49 10.05
C PHE A 233 -9.75 16.05 11.45
N ASN A 234 -10.76 16.70 12.01
CA ASN A 234 -10.66 17.27 13.35
C ASN A 234 -12.04 17.33 14.04
N PRO A 235 -12.08 17.43 15.39
CA PRO A 235 -13.34 17.46 16.13
C PRO A 235 -14.28 18.62 15.78
N LYS A 236 -13.74 19.72 15.20
CA LYS A 236 -14.56 20.90 14.82
C LYS A 236 -15.49 20.61 13.65
N MET A 237 -15.23 19.52 12.89
CA MET A 237 -16.09 19.08 11.80
C MET A 237 -17.37 18.36 12.27
N LYS A 238 -17.55 18.22 13.58
CA LYS A 238 -18.76 17.64 14.17
C LYS A 238 -19.99 18.46 13.78
N SER A 239 -21.00 17.80 13.20
CA SER A 239 -22.26 18.41 12.80
C SER A 239 -23.39 17.98 13.73
N GLU A 240 -23.93 18.91 14.50
CA GLU A 240 -25.10 18.65 15.33
C GLU A 240 -26.36 18.40 14.48
N GLU A 241 -26.42 18.95 13.26
CA GLU A 241 -27.50 18.68 12.32
C GLU A 241 -27.48 17.21 11.87
N LEU A 242 -26.30 16.71 11.44
CA LEU A 242 -26.16 15.29 11.08
C LEU A 242 -26.47 14.38 12.26
N ARG A 243 -26.07 14.76 13.48
CA ARG A 243 -26.35 13.97 14.68
C ARG A 243 -27.85 13.91 14.98
N ARG A 244 -28.58 15.03 14.87
CA ARG A 244 -30.05 15.02 15.04
C ARG A 244 -30.76 14.17 14.00
N GLN A 245 -30.26 14.15 12.76
CA GLN A 245 -30.81 13.28 11.71
C GLN A 245 -30.55 11.81 11.98
N LEU A 246 -29.35 11.45 12.42
CA LEU A 246 -28.95 10.05 12.68
C LEU A 246 -29.54 9.51 13.98
N ALA A 247 -29.47 10.28 15.05
CA ALA A 247 -29.78 9.91 16.42
C ALA A 247 -30.71 10.90 17.11
N PRO A 248 -31.99 11.00 16.67
CA PRO A 248 -32.92 12.04 17.13
C PRO A 248 -33.27 11.93 18.63
N ASN A 249 -33.11 10.75 19.22
CA ASN A 249 -33.41 10.50 20.64
C ASN A 249 -32.14 10.48 21.52
N GLY A 250 -30.98 10.89 20.97
CA GLY A 250 -29.72 10.87 21.70
C GLY A 250 -28.99 9.53 21.72
N GLU A 251 -29.33 8.63 20.80
CA GLU A 251 -28.67 7.33 20.63
C GLU A 251 -27.18 7.50 20.40
N ILE A 252 -26.39 6.53 20.84
CA ILE A 252 -24.94 6.49 20.55
C ILE A 252 -24.71 6.23 19.05
N ILE A 253 -23.82 6.96 18.42
CA ILE A 253 -23.50 6.82 17.00
C ILE A 253 -22.18 6.05 16.85
N PHE A 254 -22.26 4.79 16.43
CA PHE A 254 -21.12 4.05 15.93
C PHE A 254 -20.88 4.36 14.46
N VAL A 255 -19.62 4.63 14.08
CA VAL A 255 -19.24 4.91 12.70
C VAL A 255 -18.31 3.82 12.18
N THR A 256 -18.53 3.40 10.95
CA THR A 256 -17.61 2.56 10.18
C THR A 256 -17.39 3.20 8.82
N VAL A 257 -16.12 3.28 8.39
CA VAL A 257 -15.75 3.84 7.08
C VAL A 257 -14.88 2.83 6.35
N SER A 258 -15.38 2.29 5.24
CA SER A 258 -14.61 1.38 4.39
C SER A 258 -15.28 1.16 3.04
N ARG A 259 -14.56 0.57 2.07
CA ARG A 259 -15.23 -0.03 0.91
C ARG A 259 -16.15 -1.14 1.39
N ILE A 260 -17.33 -1.25 0.79
CA ILE A 260 -18.26 -2.35 1.10
C ILE A 260 -17.77 -3.59 0.35
N ALA A 261 -16.99 -4.43 1.05
CA ALA A 261 -16.36 -5.63 0.50
C ALA A 261 -16.21 -6.70 1.59
N GLY A 262 -16.21 -7.97 1.21
CA GLY A 262 -16.19 -9.09 2.16
C GLY A 262 -15.00 -9.09 3.12
N GLU A 263 -13.81 -8.70 2.62
CA GLU A 263 -12.58 -8.63 3.42
C GLU A 263 -12.61 -7.53 4.50
N LYS A 264 -13.61 -6.65 4.48
CA LYS A 264 -13.77 -5.58 5.48
C LYS A 264 -14.52 -5.99 6.76
N GLY A 265 -14.91 -7.25 6.86
CA GLY A 265 -15.47 -7.84 8.09
C GLY A 265 -16.89 -7.39 8.41
N PHE A 266 -17.71 -7.12 7.39
CA PHE A 266 -19.11 -6.73 7.58
C PHE A 266 -19.97 -7.82 8.20
N ASP A 267 -19.63 -9.10 8.01
CA ASP A 267 -20.24 -10.24 8.66
C ASP A 267 -20.04 -10.19 10.19
N PHE A 268 -18.81 -9.87 10.62
CA PHE A 268 -18.49 -9.67 12.03
C PHE A 268 -19.20 -8.45 12.59
N LEU A 269 -19.20 -7.32 11.87
CA LEU A 269 -19.87 -6.09 12.27
C LEU A 269 -21.39 -6.29 12.43
N ALA A 270 -22.01 -7.05 11.51
CA ALA A 270 -23.44 -7.36 11.59
C ALA A 270 -23.78 -8.22 12.82
N LYS A 271 -22.93 -9.23 13.15
CA LYS A 271 -23.08 -10.03 14.38
C LYS A 271 -22.92 -9.16 15.62
N ALA A 272 -21.90 -8.28 15.64
CA ALA A 272 -21.68 -7.35 16.76
C ALA A 272 -22.87 -6.39 16.96
N ALA A 273 -23.39 -5.82 15.88
CA ALA A 273 -24.54 -4.93 15.94
C ALA A 273 -25.82 -5.63 16.42
N LYS A 274 -26.07 -6.87 15.99
CA LYS A 274 -27.20 -7.69 16.51
C LYS A 274 -27.06 -7.98 17.99
N GLU A 275 -25.86 -8.26 18.45
CA GLU A 275 -25.60 -8.53 19.86
C GLU A 275 -25.72 -7.25 20.72
N LEU A 276 -25.29 -6.08 20.22
CA LEU A 276 -25.51 -4.79 20.89
C LEU A 276 -27.01 -4.49 21.06
N ASP A 277 -27.81 -4.77 20.03
CA ASP A 277 -29.27 -4.64 20.09
C ASP A 277 -29.89 -5.58 21.10
N ALA A 278 -29.49 -6.86 21.09
CA ALA A 278 -29.97 -7.89 22.02
C ALA A 278 -29.62 -7.54 23.48
N ARG A 279 -28.47 -6.89 23.74
CA ARG A 279 -28.07 -6.43 25.09
C ARG A 279 -28.69 -5.06 25.48
N GLY A 280 -29.59 -4.54 24.66
CA GLY A 280 -30.39 -3.36 24.98
C GLY A 280 -29.59 -2.04 24.93
N LEU A 281 -28.56 -1.95 24.08
CA LEU A 281 -27.94 -0.67 23.80
C LEU A 281 -28.78 0.13 22.80
N ASP A 282 -29.03 1.39 23.12
CA ASP A 282 -29.67 2.31 22.18
C ASP A 282 -28.60 2.98 21.31
N PHE A 283 -28.55 2.61 20.03
CA PHE A 283 -27.49 3.02 19.11
C PHE A 283 -27.96 3.19 17.67
N LYS A 284 -27.18 3.94 16.93
CA LYS A 284 -27.18 4.01 15.47
C LYS A 284 -25.83 3.57 14.93
N LEU A 285 -25.83 2.72 13.91
CA LEU A 285 -24.62 2.34 13.17
C LEU A 285 -24.63 3.05 11.82
N TYR A 286 -23.70 3.98 11.65
CA TYR A 286 -23.52 4.78 10.46
C TYR A 286 -22.40 4.22 9.61
N ILE A 287 -22.74 3.60 8.48
CA ILE A 287 -21.81 2.93 7.57
C ILE A 287 -21.56 3.85 6.38
N VAL A 288 -20.32 4.33 6.27
CA VAL A 288 -19.86 5.24 5.21
C VAL A 288 -18.96 4.48 4.25
N GLY A 289 -19.31 4.51 2.97
CA GLY A 289 -18.60 3.85 1.89
C GLY A 289 -19.55 3.21 0.90
N GLY A 290 -18.98 2.57 -0.11
CA GLY A 290 -19.75 1.93 -1.18
C GLY A 290 -18.92 0.89 -1.90
N ASN A 291 -19.53 0.23 -2.87
CA ASN A 291 -18.88 -0.65 -3.81
C ASN A 291 -19.34 -0.30 -5.24
N ARG A 292 -18.44 -0.38 -6.21
CA ARG A 292 -18.80 -0.22 -7.63
C ARG A 292 -19.64 -1.40 -8.17
N ASN A 293 -19.58 -2.55 -7.49
CA ASN A 293 -20.43 -3.70 -7.77
C ASN A 293 -21.70 -3.61 -6.91
N PRO A 294 -22.86 -3.30 -7.50
CA PRO A 294 -24.11 -3.16 -6.75
C PRO A 294 -24.57 -4.49 -6.12
N ASP A 295 -24.25 -5.63 -6.72
CA ASP A 295 -24.63 -6.95 -6.18
C ASP A 295 -23.89 -7.22 -4.85
N MET A 296 -22.60 -6.91 -4.79
CA MET A 296 -21.79 -7.03 -3.57
C MET A 296 -22.30 -6.07 -2.47
N GLU A 297 -22.64 -4.85 -2.86
CA GLU A 297 -23.18 -3.88 -1.90
C GLU A 297 -24.52 -4.36 -1.32
N LYS A 298 -25.40 -4.87 -2.18
CA LYS A 298 -26.68 -5.44 -1.78
C LYS A 298 -26.51 -6.66 -0.85
N GLU A 299 -25.58 -7.56 -1.17
CA GLU A 299 -25.28 -8.73 -0.33
C GLU A 299 -24.84 -8.32 1.08
N VAL A 300 -23.96 -7.33 1.19
CA VAL A 300 -23.53 -6.81 2.50
C VAL A 300 -24.68 -6.11 3.22
N GLN A 301 -25.51 -5.33 2.52
CA GLN A 301 -26.66 -4.66 3.14
C GLN A 301 -27.67 -5.65 3.73
N GLN A 302 -27.88 -6.80 3.09
CA GLN A 302 -28.78 -7.86 3.59
C GLN A 302 -28.34 -8.44 4.95
N LEU A 303 -27.06 -8.42 5.30
CA LEU A 303 -26.57 -8.84 6.62
C LEU A 303 -27.20 -8.02 7.76
N PHE A 304 -27.60 -6.79 7.46
CA PHE A 304 -28.12 -5.81 8.42
C PHE A 304 -29.64 -5.61 8.34
N ASP A 305 -30.36 -6.30 7.46
CA ASP A 305 -31.81 -6.05 7.24
C ASP A 305 -32.64 -5.99 8.54
N PRO A 306 -32.50 -6.90 9.51
CA PRO A 306 -33.28 -6.83 10.76
C PRO A 306 -33.05 -5.55 11.58
N LEU A 307 -31.84 -4.96 11.48
CA LEU A 307 -31.49 -3.72 12.18
C LEU A 307 -31.84 -2.47 11.34
N ARG A 308 -31.83 -2.60 10.03
CA ARG A 308 -32.30 -1.55 9.12
C ARG A 308 -33.79 -1.30 9.26
N GLU A 309 -34.58 -2.37 9.34
CA GLU A 309 -36.03 -2.29 9.61
C GLU A 309 -36.33 -1.60 10.94
N LYS A 310 -35.47 -1.78 11.94
CA LYS A 310 -35.54 -1.06 13.23
C LYS A 310 -34.98 0.39 13.14
N GLY A 311 -34.50 0.84 11.98
CA GLY A 311 -33.88 2.14 11.81
C GLY A 311 -32.56 2.32 12.56
N LYS A 312 -31.90 1.21 12.97
CA LYS A 312 -30.62 1.24 13.72
C LYS A 312 -29.38 1.29 12.83
N VAL A 313 -29.46 0.90 11.55
CA VAL A 313 -28.33 0.86 10.62
C VAL A 313 -28.62 1.74 9.41
N ILE A 314 -27.71 2.68 9.14
CA ILE A 314 -27.81 3.65 8.07
C ILE A 314 -26.59 3.52 7.15
N PHE A 315 -26.82 3.24 5.87
CA PHE A 315 -25.81 3.24 4.81
C PHE A 315 -25.77 4.62 4.16
N ALA A 316 -24.67 5.35 4.34
CA ALA A 316 -24.49 6.73 3.90
C ALA A 316 -23.99 6.87 2.46
N GLY A 317 -23.61 5.76 1.82
CA GLY A 317 -22.92 5.81 0.54
C GLY A 317 -21.49 6.36 0.64
N PHE A 318 -20.91 6.63 -0.52
CA PHE A 318 -19.53 7.11 -0.62
C PHE A 318 -19.44 8.60 -0.26
N LYS A 319 -18.48 8.95 0.64
CA LYS A 319 -18.21 10.33 1.06
C LYS A 319 -16.73 10.65 0.91
N VAL A 320 -16.41 11.92 0.64
CA VAL A 320 -15.05 12.45 0.49
C VAL A 320 -14.92 13.84 1.11
N GLY A 321 -13.69 14.29 1.32
CA GLY A 321 -13.41 15.66 1.79
C GLY A 321 -14.12 15.98 3.11
N GLU A 322 -14.77 17.14 3.16
CA GLU A 322 -15.46 17.65 4.35
C GLU A 322 -16.63 16.77 4.78
N ASP A 323 -17.39 16.19 3.84
CA ASP A 323 -18.48 15.27 4.16
C ASP A 323 -17.98 14.01 4.89
N LEU A 324 -16.81 13.49 4.49
CA LEU A 324 -16.20 12.37 5.16
C LEU A 324 -15.67 12.76 6.55
N ALA A 325 -15.03 13.92 6.66
CA ALA A 325 -14.56 14.44 7.94
C ALA A 325 -15.71 14.69 8.92
N THR A 326 -16.82 15.24 8.42
CA THR A 326 -18.06 15.44 9.17
C THR A 326 -18.66 14.11 9.65
N ALA A 327 -18.64 13.09 8.79
CA ALA A 327 -19.12 11.75 9.16
C ALA A 327 -18.30 11.14 10.31
N TYR A 328 -16.97 11.24 10.29
CA TYR A 328 -16.14 10.79 11.40
C TYR A 328 -16.42 11.60 12.68
N ALA A 329 -16.28 12.92 12.60
CA ALA A 329 -16.37 13.78 13.78
C ALA A 329 -17.77 13.78 14.43
N SER A 330 -18.81 13.44 13.69
CA SER A 330 -20.18 13.32 14.20
C SER A 330 -20.47 11.98 14.86
N GLY A 331 -19.57 10.99 14.75
CA GLY A 331 -19.67 9.72 15.46
C GLY A 331 -19.19 9.81 16.91
N ASP A 332 -19.58 8.83 17.72
CA ASP A 332 -19.16 8.70 19.11
C ASP A 332 -18.04 7.67 19.28
N VAL A 333 -18.06 6.59 18.50
CA VAL A 333 -17.07 5.51 18.50
C VAL A 333 -16.90 4.97 17.09
N PHE A 334 -15.66 4.74 16.69
CA PHE A 334 -15.35 4.13 15.40
C PHE A 334 -15.16 2.63 15.55
N LEU A 335 -15.88 1.85 14.75
CA LEU A 335 -15.77 0.39 14.72
C LEU A 335 -14.99 -0.06 13.49
N HIS A 336 -13.87 -0.78 13.70
CA HIS A 336 -13.03 -1.31 12.64
C HIS A 336 -12.97 -2.84 12.69
N CYS A 337 -13.62 -3.49 11.74
CA CYS A 337 -13.77 -4.95 11.70
C CYS A 337 -12.93 -5.67 10.65
N SER A 338 -12.16 -4.94 9.81
CA SER A 338 -11.31 -5.53 8.77
C SER A 338 -10.18 -6.39 9.35
N VAL A 339 -9.91 -7.52 8.71
CA VAL A 339 -8.79 -8.43 9.05
C VAL A 339 -7.60 -8.32 8.08
N THR A 340 -7.75 -7.57 6.99
CA THR A 340 -6.74 -7.46 5.92
C THR A 340 -6.21 -6.04 5.76
N GLU A 341 -6.11 -5.29 6.85
CA GLU A 341 -5.68 -3.90 6.78
C GLU A 341 -4.16 -3.78 6.96
N THR A 342 -3.46 -3.27 5.94
CA THR A 342 -2.00 -3.12 6.00
C THR A 342 -1.54 -1.98 6.90
N PHE A 343 -2.33 -0.91 7.04
CA PHE A 343 -2.05 0.21 7.93
C PHE A 343 -3.29 0.66 8.71
N GLY A 344 -4.39 1.07 8.03
CA GLY A 344 -5.60 1.59 8.66
C GLY A 344 -5.68 3.12 8.66
N LEU A 345 -5.59 3.74 7.49
CA LEU A 345 -5.79 5.20 7.37
C LEU A 345 -7.12 5.64 7.98
N VAL A 346 -8.17 4.86 7.80
CA VAL A 346 -9.51 5.15 8.37
C VAL A 346 -9.52 5.18 9.90
N VAL A 347 -8.66 4.37 10.54
CA VAL A 347 -8.45 4.41 12.00
C VAL A 347 -7.79 5.73 12.40
N LEU A 348 -6.74 6.12 11.69
CA LEU A 348 -6.02 7.36 11.97
C LEU A 348 -6.87 8.60 11.68
N GLU A 349 -7.71 8.58 10.64
CA GLU A 349 -8.68 9.63 10.32
C GLU A 349 -9.75 9.78 11.41
N SER A 350 -10.25 8.67 11.94
CA SER A 350 -11.17 8.67 13.09
C SER A 350 -10.51 9.27 14.33
N MET A 351 -9.28 8.83 14.66
CA MET A 351 -8.52 9.35 15.79
C MET A 351 -8.23 10.84 15.64
N ALA A 352 -7.88 11.31 14.44
CA ALA A 352 -7.70 12.72 14.14
C ALA A 352 -8.98 13.53 14.33
N SER A 353 -10.13 12.94 14.10
CA SER A 353 -11.45 13.53 14.35
C SER A 353 -11.87 13.49 15.83
N GLY A 354 -11.00 13.00 16.73
CA GLY A 354 -11.27 12.91 18.17
C GLY A 354 -12.21 11.77 18.56
N VAL A 355 -12.35 10.77 17.71
CA VAL A 355 -13.28 9.64 17.92
C VAL A 355 -12.47 8.39 18.31
N PRO A 356 -12.72 7.79 19.48
CA PRO A 356 -12.01 6.60 19.94
C PRO A 356 -12.38 5.39 19.09
N VAL A 357 -11.45 4.45 18.98
CA VAL A 357 -11.54 3.31 18.07
C VAL A 357 -11.72 2.01 18.83
N ILE A 358 -12.60 1.14 18.33
CA ILE A 358 -12.60 -0.29 18.67
C ILE A 358 -12.21 -1.04 17.40
N ALA A 359 -11.09 -1.74 17.44
CA ALA A 359 -10.57 -2.48 16.29
C ALA A 359 -10.29 -3.95 16.66
N ARG A 360 -10.42 -4.82 15.66
CA ARG A 360 -9.88 -6.19 15.78
C ARG A 360 -8.35 -6.10 15.79
N ASP A 361 -7.70 -6.84 16.70
CA ASP A 361 -6.23 -6.85 16.86
C ASP A 361 -5.56 -7.63 15.72
N GLU A 362 -5.66 -7.07 14.52
CA GLU A 362 -5.12 -7.67 13.31
C GLU A 362 -4.69 -6.58 12.31
N GLY A 363 -3.55 -6.85 11.65
CA GLY A 363 -3.03 -5.93 10.65
C GLY A 363 -2.46 -4.63 11.20
N GLY A 364 -2.67 -3.54 10.46
CA GLY A 364 -2.16 -2.22 10.79
C GLY A 364 -2.76 -1.56 12.02
N PRO A 365 -4.07 -1.69 12.30
CA PRO A 365 -4.68 -1.15 13.50
C PRO A 365 -4.00 -1.57 14.81
N SER A 366 -3.41 -2.77 14.87
CA SER A 366 -2.63 -3.27 16.01
C SER A 366 -1.41 -2.42 16.36
N ASP A 367 -0.88 -1.65 15.40
CA ASP A 367 0.26 -0.76 15.60
C ASP A 367 -0.15 0.70 15.89
N ILE A 368 -1.40 1.08 15.59
CA ILE A 368 -1.93 2.44 15.72
C ILE A 368 -2.68 2.59 17.05
N VAL A 369 -3.57 1.63 17.36
CA VAL A 369 -4.41 1.70 18.54
C VAL A 369 -3.62 1.24 19.77
N GLN A 370 -3.56 2.08 20.78
CA GLN A 370 -3.00 1.79 22.10
C GLN A 370 -4.16 1.34 23.00
N HIS A 371 -4.21 0.02 23.29
CA HIS A 371 -5.30 -0.59 24.02
C HIS A 371 -5.51 0.03 25.40
N GLY A 372 -6.69 0.57 25.63
CA GLY A 372 -7.08 1.19 26.91
C GLY A 372 -6.73 2.67 27.03
N ASP A 373 -6.00 3.25 26.06
CA ASP A 373 -5.61 4.66 26.04
C ASP A 373 -6.39 5.45 24.98
N ASN A 374 -6.13 5.17 23.68
CA ASN A 374 -6.78 5.87 22.58
C ASN A 374 -7.84 5.02 21.85
N GLY A 375 -8.12 3.81 22.36
CA GLY A 375 -9.08 2.87 21.82
C GLY A 375 -8.96 1.48 22.44
N PHE A 376 -9.64 0.51 21.85
CA PHE A 376 -9.55 -0.89 22.25
C PHE A 376 -9.14 -1.79 21.07
N LEU A 377 -8.16 -2.66 21.31
CA LEU A 377 -7.81 -3.77 20.42
C LEU A 377 -8.40 -5.05 20.99
N ILE A 378 -9.14 -5.78 20.18
CA ILE A 378 -9.85 -7.00 20.58
C ILE A 378 -9.34 -8.14 19.69
N PRO A 379 -9.06 -9.33 20.25
CA PRO A 379 -8.70 -10.50 19.45
C PRO A 379 -9.66 -10.69 18.28
N SER A 380 -9.14 -11.07 17.11
CA SER A 380 -9.91 -11.02 15.85
C SER A 380 -11.17 -11.89 15.81
N ASP A 381 -11.22 -12.92 16.64
CA ASP A 381 -12.34 -13.86 16.81
C ASP A 381 -13.21 -13.62 18.06
N ASP A 382 -12.82 -12.68 18.93
CA ASP A 382 -13.51 -12.36 20.17
C ASP A 382 -14.67 -11.37 19.95
N LEU A 383 -15.81 -11.89 19.49
CA LEU A 383 -17.02 -11.09 19.30
C LEU A 383 -17.57 -10.54 20.62
N ASP A 384 -17.56 -11.32 21.70
CA ASP A 384 -18.08 -10.91 23.00
C ASP A 384 -17.26 -9.76 23.60
N GLY A 385 -15.93 -9.87 23.56
CA GLY A 385 -15.03 -8.81 23.96
C GLY A 385 -15.23 -7.53 23.17
N PHE A 386 -15.45 -7.64 21.83
CA PHE A 386 -15.72 -6.48 20.96
C PHE A 386 -17.02 -5.78 21.37
N VAL A 387 -18.10 -6.54 21.53
CA VAL A 387 -19.40 -6.03 21.97
C VAL A 387 -19.31 -5.43 23.37
N THR A 388 -18.63 -6.09 24.30
CA THR A 388 -18.46 -5.59 25.68
C THR A 388 -17.75 -4.24 25.72
N LYS A 389 -16.71 -4.02 24.89
CA LYS A 389 -16.05 -2.71 24.80
C LYS A 389 -16.91 -1.68 24.09
N ALA A 390 -17.70 -2.06 23.09
CA ALA A 390 -18.66 -1.19 22.45
C ALA A 390 -19.77 -0.75 23.44
N MET A 391 -20.30 -1.66 24.25
CA MET A 391 -21.23 -1.35 25.33
C MET A 391 -20.61 -0.38 26.35
N LYS A 392 -19.35 -0.63 26.75
CA LYS A 392 -18.64 0.23 27.70
C LYS A 392 -18.51 1.65 27.17
N LEU A 393 -17.99 1.83 25.95
CA LEU A 393 -17.88 3.15 25.33
C LEU A 393 -19.26 3.75 25.01
N GLY A 394 -20.25 2.95 24.69
CA GLY A 394 -21.61 3.41 24.47
C GLY A 394 -22.25 4.07 25.70
N ARG A 395 -21.97 3.54 26.89
CA ARG A 395 -22.56 4.01 28.16
C ARG A 395 -21.73 5.03 28.92
N ASP A 396 -20.40 4.99 28.77
CA ASP A 396 -19.47 5.85 29.54
C ASP A 396 -19.00 7.02 28.69
N HIS A 397 -19.67 8.15 28.83
CA HIS A 397 -19.35 9.39 28.12
C HIS A 397 -17.96 9.94 28.52
N ALA A 398 -17.61 9.87 29.81
CA ALA A 398 -16.33 10.40 30.31
C ALA A 398 -15.16 9.62 29.73
N LEU A 399 -15.24 8.29 29.71
CA LEU A 399 -14.24 7.42 29.09
C LEU A 399 -14.12 7.68 27.57
N ARG A 400 -15.26 7.85 26.87
CA ARG A 400 -15.24 8.20 25.44
C ARG A 400 -14.51 9.49 25.17
N ALA A 401 -14.81 10.53 25.96
CA ALA A 401 -14.16 11.84 25.82
C ALA A 401 -12.67 11.76 26.09
N GLN A 402 -12.24 11.09 27.15
CA GLN A 402 -10.84 10.86 27.49
C GLN A 402 -10.10 10.14 26.37
N MET A 403 -10.65 8.99 25.90
CA MET A 403 -10.03 8.21 24.82
C MET A 403 -10.01 8.99 23.49
N GLY A 404 -11.04 9.76 23.19
CA GLY A 404 -11.09 10.61 22.01
C GLY A 404 -10.02 11.70 22.02
N GLN A 405 -9.75 12.30 23.17
CA GLN A 405 -8.66 13.27 23.34
C GLN A 405 -7.29 12.61 23.15
N ALA A 406 -7.05 11.44 23.74
CA ALA A 406 -5.82 10.69 23.55
C ALA A 406 -5.63 10.26 22.09
N ALA A 407 -6.70 9.81 21.41
CA ALA A 407 -6.72 9.50 20.00
C ALA A 407 -6.33 10.70 19.13
N ARG A 408 -6.92 11.86 19.39
CA ARG A 408 -6.58 13.12 18.70
C ARG A 408 -5.11 13.51 18.92
N SER A 409 -4.62 13.45 20.15
CA SER A 409 -3.23 13.76 20.48
C SER A 409 -2.27 12.88 19.68
N TYR A 410 -2.50 11.56 19.69
CA TYR A 410 -1.70 10.61 18.90
C TYR A 410 -1.69 10.94 17.41
N ALA A 411 -2.86 11.16 16.81
CA ALA A 411 -3.00 11.42 15.37
C ALA A 411 -2.37 12.76 14.97
N SER A 412 -2.34 13.76 15.85
CA SER A 412 -1.75 15.08 15.60
C SER A 412 -0.23 15.03 15.39
N GLU A 413 0.45 14.01 15.91
CA GLU A 413 1.87 13.79 15.68
C GLU A 413 2.17 13.12 14.32
N ALA A 414 1.21 12.47 13.73
CA ALA A 414 1.35 11.74 12.47
C ALA A 414 1.01 12.63 11.26
N THR A 415 1.80 13.69 11.02
CA THR A 415 1.57 14.60 9.89
C THR A 415 2.22 14.09 8.61
N TRP A 416 1.61 14.37 7.45
CA TRP A 416 2.19 14.05 6.14
C TRP A 416 3.55 14.71 5.94
N GLU A 417 3.76 15.91 6.48
CA GLU A 417 5.03 16.62 6.39
C GLU A 417 6.16 15.82 7.05
N LYS A 418 6.00 15.43 8.33
CA LYS A 418 6.99 14.62 9.04
C LYS A 418 7.28 13.28 8.34
N ILE A 419 6.22 12.62 7.84
CA ILE A 419 6.35 11.33 7.14
C ILE A 419 7.11 11.50 5.82
N ASN A 420 6.76 12.51 5.03
CA ASN A 420 7.41 12.78 3.74
C ASN A 420 8.86 13.26 3.94
N ASN A 421 9.14 14.08 4.97
CA ASN A 421 10.50 14.45 5.34
C ASN A 421 11.34 13.23 5.73
N LYS A 422 10.77 12.26 6.46
CA LYS A 422 11.45 11.01 6.77
C LYS A 422 11.88 10.27 5.50
N VAL A 423 11.00 10.19 4.50
CA VAL A 423 11.32 9.58 3.20
C VAL A 423 12.40 10.38 2.49
N ALA A 424 12.32 11.72 2.49
CA ALA A 424 13.30 12.61 1.86
C ALA A 424 14.70 12.45 2.49
N TRP A 425 14.80 12.42 3.81
CA TRP A 425 16.06 12.14 4.51
C TRP A 425 16.63 10.78 4.13
N ARG A 426 15.77 9.75 4.07
CA ARG A 426 16.23 8.41 3.67
C ARG A 426 16.72 8.38 2.22
N MET A 427 16.11 9.14 1.31
CA MET A 427 16.60 9.29 -0.06
C MET A 427 17.99 9.94 -0.09
N CYS A 428 18.21 10.99 0.70
CA CYS A 428 19.52 11.63 0.85
C CYS A 428 20.59 10.66 1.35
N ASP A 429 20.31 9.96 2.44
CA ASP A 429 21.23 8.98 3.04
C ASP A 429 21.59 7.90 2.04
N THR A 430 20.58 7.37 1.34
CA THR A 430 20.74 6.32 0.32
C THR A 430 21.63 6.78 -0.84
N ILE A 431 21.40 7.97 -1.39
CA ILE A 431 22.21 8.53 -2.46
C ILE A 431 23.66 8.76 -1.99
N SER A 432 23.83 9.28 -0.77
CA SER A 432 25.13 9.58 -0.19
C SER A 432 25.94 8.31 0.12
N GLU A 433 25.28 7.30 0.69
CA GLU A 433 25.88 5.97 0.97
C GLU A 433 26.30 5.31 -0.34
N TRP A 434 25.40 5.32 -1.36
CA TRP A 434 25.68 4.73 -2.66
C TRP A 434 26.88 5.35 -3.35
N LYS A 435 27.01 6.68 -3.28
CA LYS A 435 28.17 7.41 -3.83
C LYS A 435 29.46 7.04 -3.09
N ARG A 436 29.42 6.93 -1.75
CA ARG A 436 30.58 6.54 -0.94
C ARG A 436 31.04 5.11 -1.25
N GLU A 437 30.11 4.17 -1.35
CA GLU A 437 30.41 2.77 -1.70
C GLU A 437 31.12 2.65 -3.06
N ARG A 438 30.82 3.56 -3.98
CA ARG A 438 31.42 3.58 -5.34
C ARG A 438 32.76 4.34 -5.42
N ALA A 439 32.97 5.31 -4.54
CA ALA A 439 34.19 6.12 -4.53
C ALA A 439 35.36 5.46 -3.76
N GLY A 440 35.12 4.45 -2.93
CA GLY A 440 36.14 3.82 -2.09
C GLY A 440 37.20 3.05 -2.89
N PRO A 441 38.47 3.01 -2.42
CA PRO A 441 39.57 2.31 -3.11
C PRO A 441 39.32 0.79 -3.23
N LEU A 442 38.57 0.18 -2.31
CA LEU A 442 38.16 -1.23 -2.36
C LEU A 442 37.20 -1.50 -3.52
N SER A 443 36.43 -0.50 -3.99
CA SER A 443 35.48 -0.69 -5.09
C SER A 443 36.18 -0.93 -6.42
N ARG A 444 37.38 -0.39 -6.63
CA ARG A 444 38.17 -0.64 -7.84
C ARG A 444 38.75 -2.05 -7.90
N GLN A 445 39.09 -2.65 -6.75
CA GLN A 445 39.59 -4.05 -6.68
C GLN A 445 38.43 -5.06 -6.65
N LEU A 446 37.25 -4.72 -6.08
CA LEU A 446 36.09 -5.59 -6.03
C LEU A 446 35.17 -5.48 -7.26
N SER A 447 35.37 -4.50 -8.16
CA SER A 447 34.63 -4.45 -9.43
C SER A 447 34.97 -5.62 -10.36
N THR A 448 36.11 -6.24 -10.16
CA THR A 448 36.50 -7.51 -10.83
C THR A 448 36.01 -8.75 -10.10
N PHE A 449 35.59 -8.63 -8.83
CA PHE A 449 35.19 -9.77 -8.00
C PHE A 449 33.69 -9.68 -7.68
N ASN A 450 32.88 -10.35 -8.44
CA ASN A 450 31.43 -10.41 -8.23
C ASN A 450 31.14 -11.37 -7.07
N ALA A 451 30.67 -10.87 -5.91
CA ALA A 451 30.33 -11.66 -4.72
C ALA A 451 29.37 -12.85 -4.98
N SER A 452 28.67 -12.83 -6.10
CA SER A 452 27.82 -13.94 -6.55
C SER A 452 28.61 -15.01 -7.35
N THR A 453 29.82 -14.69 -7.77
CA THR A 453 30.73 -15.66 -8.41
C THR A 453 31.41 -16.55 -7.34
N GLU A 454 31.65 -16.01 -6.13
CA GLU A 454 32.20 -16.75 -4.99
C GLU A 454 31.33 -17.94 -4.55
N GLN A 455 30.01 -17.86 -4.75
CA GLN A 455 29.10 -18.96 -4.39
C GLN A 455 29.09 -20.12 -5.40
N LEU A 456 29.59 -19.90 -6.62
CA LEU A 456 29.54 -20.88 -7.69
C LEU A 456 30.91 -21.53 -8.00
N ILE A 457 32.01 -20.87 -7.61
CA ILE A 457 33.36 -21.35 -7.84
C ILE A 457 34.15 -21.24 -6.54
N PRO A 458 34.74 -22.32 -6.02
CA PRO A 458 35.64 -22.23 -4.86
C PRO A 458 36.75 -21.22 -5.13
N ILE A 459 37.06 -20.38 -4.14
CA ILE A 459 38.02 -19.26 -4.24
C ILE A 459 39.37 -19.71 -4.82
N TYR A 460 39.83 -20.92 -4.51
CA TYR A 460 41.06 -21.50 -5.05
C TYR A 460 41.01 -21.74 -6.57
N GLY A 461 39.89 -22.20 -7.10
CA GLY A 461 39.73 -22.38 -8.55
C GLY A 461 39.76 -21.08 -9.33
N TRP A 462 39.19 -20.02 -8.75
CA TRP A 462 39.18 -18.68 -9.36
C TRP A 462 40.57 -18.04 -9.42
N LEU A 463 41.38 -18.19 -8.36
CA LEU A 463 42.76 -17.67 -8.28
C LEU A 463 43.72 -18.32 -9.28
N MET A 464 43.47 -19.58 -9.66
CA MET A 464 44.30 -20.33 -10.60
C MET A 464 43.91 -20.17 -12.08
N MET A 465 42.84 -19.46 -12.37
CA MET A 465 42.38 -19.17 -13.73
C MET A 465 43.18 -18.01 -14.36
N ASN A 466 43.57 -18.16 -15.61
CA ASN A 466 44.12 -17.04 -16.38
C ASN A 466 42.99 -16.02 -16.76
N ASP A 467 43.37 -14.80 -17.16
CA ASP A 467 42.43 -13.71 -17.39
C ASP A 467 41.40 -14.04 -18.50
N ALA A 468 41.79 -14.73 -19.56
CA ALA A 468 40.88 -15.15 -20.63
C ALA A 468 39.86 -16.19 -20.15
N MET A 469 40.25 -17.07 -19.26
CA MET A 469 39.37 -18.08 -18.67
C MET A 469 38.41 -17.46 -17.65
N ARG A 470 38.87 -16.47 -16.85
CA ARG A 470 38.02 -15.65 -15.96
C ARG A 470 36.98 -14.87 -16.75
N ASP A 471 37.37 -14.27 -17.85
CA ASP A 471 36.44 -13.52 -18.73
C ASP A 471 35.39 -14.44 -19.36
N THR A 472 35.76 -15.64 -19.76
CA THR A 472 34.83 -16.61 -20.34
C THR A 472 33.83 -17.10 -19.29
N VAL A 473 34.28 -17.43 -18.08
CA VAL A 473 33.41 -17.87 -16.97
C VAL A 473 32.49 -16.72 -16.54
N THR A 474 33.03 -15.50 -16.45
CA THR A 474 32.24 -14.31 -16.11
C THR A 474 31.14 -14.03 -17.14
N ARG A 475 31.44 -14.13 -18.44
CA ARG A 475 30.43 -14.03 -19.52
C ARG A 475 29.40 -15.13 -19.41
N GLY A 476 29.80 -16.38 -19.22
CA GLY A 476 28.86 -17.48 -19.05
C GLY A 476 27.91 -17.31 -17.86
N ILE A 477 28.38 -16.75 -16.75
CA ILE A 477 27.55 -16.45 -15.58
C ILE A 477 26.59 -15.30 -15.86
N VAL A 478 27.04 -14.27 -16.58
CA VAL A 478 26.18 -13.13 -17.01
C VAL A 478 25.09 -13.64 -17.94
N ASP A 479 25.45 -14.49 -18.91
CA ASP A 479 24.49 -15.08 -19.85
C ASP A 479 23.49 -16.00 -19.15
N ALA A 480 23.93 -16.84 -18.21
CA ALA A 480 23.05 -17.67 -17.40
C ALA A 480 22.07 -16.85 -16.54
N ARG A 481 22.53 -15.72 -16.00
CA ARG A 481 21.65 -14.79 -15.26
C ARG A 481 20.65 -14.09 -16.17
N LEU A 482 21.08 -13.67 -17.36
CA LEU A 482 20.22 -13.07 -18.37
C LEU A 482 19.13 -14.07 -18.76
N MET A 483 19.50 -15.32 -19.06
CA MET A 483 18.55 -16.38 -19.40
C MET A 483 17.61 -16.70 -18.25
N GLY A 484 18.10 -16.74 -17.01
CA GLY A 484 17.28 -16.92 -15.80
C GLY A 484 16.29 -15.76 -15.61
N GLY A 485 16.73 -14.53 -15.80
CA GLY A 485 15.87 -13.34 -15.73
C GLY A 485 14.79 -13.35 -16.82
N LEU A 486 15.14 -13.70 -18.05
CA LEU A 486 14.20 -13.89 -19.16
C LEU A 486 13.21 -15.02 -18.87
N GLY A 487 13.67 -16.15 -18.32
CA GLY A 487 12.82 -17.26 -17.90
C GLY A 487 11.78 -16.84 -16.86
N ILE A 488 12.18 -16.05 -15.87
CA ILE A 488 11.25 -15.51 -14.85
C ILE A 488 10.22 -14.56 -15.49
N ILE A 489 10.65 -13.67 -16.38
CA ILE A 489 9.77 -12.75 -17.09
C ILE A 489 8.76 -13.53 -17.96
N LEU A 490 9.23 -14.49 -18.75
CA LEU A 490 8.39 -15.32 -19.59
C LEU A 490 7.40 -16.15 -18.78
N SER A 491 7.85 -16.76 -17.66
CA SER A 491 6.97 -17.52 -16.76
C SER A 491 5.90 -16.63 -16.14
N PHE A 492 6.26 -15.43 -15.71
CA PHE A 492 5.32 -14.43 -15.18
C PHE A 492 4.26 -14.07 -16.25
N TRP A 493 4.68 -13.78 -17.49
CA TRP A 493 3.77 -13.42 -18.57
C TRP A 493 2.92 -14.60 -19.03
N MET A 494 3.46 -15.83 -19.00
CA MET A 494 2.70 -17.03 -19.30
C MET A 494 1.57 -17.26 -18.29
N VAL A 495 1.90 -17.21 -16.98
CA VAL A 495 0.89 -17.34 -15.92
C VAL A 495 -0.14 -16.21 -15.98
N THR A 496 0.29 -14.99 -16.24
CA THR A 496 -0.58 -13.83 -16.37
C THR A 496 -1.49 -13.97 -17.61
N GLY A 497 -0.94 -14.38 -18.74
CA GLY A 497 -1.71 -14.62 -19.98
C GLY A 497 -2.78 -15.71 -19.79
N TRP A 498 -2.43 -16.82 -19.18
CA TRP A 498 -3.40 -17.89 -18.84
C TRP A 498 -4.51 -17.39 -17.91
N TYR A 499 -4.14 -16.62 -16.88
CA TYR A 499 -5.12 -16.01 -15.98
C TYR A 499 -6.08 -15.07 -16.72
N MET A 500 -5.55 -14.22 -17.61
CA MET A 500 -6.35 -13.30 -18.41
C MET A 500 -7.37 -14.05 -19.28
N VAL A 501 -6.91 -15.07 -20.03
CA VAL A 501 -7.77 -15.90 -20.88
C VAL A 501 -8.83 -16.62 -20.06
N PHE A 502 -8.44 -17.22 -18.92
CA PHE A 502 -9.38 -17.92 -18.04
C PHE A 502 -10.43 -16.98 -17.49
N THR A 503 -10.03 -15.79 -17.04
CA THR A 503 -10.94 -14.79 -16.48
C THR A 503 -11.91 -14.26 -17.53
N GLU A 504 -11.46 -13.98 -18.75
CA GLU A 504 -12.31 -13.57 -19.86
C GLU A 504 -13.32 -14.68 -20.23
N CYS A 505 -12.87 -15.93 -20.33
CA CYS A 505 -13.74 -17.07 -20.57
C CYS A 505 -14.78 -17.25 -19.46
N PHE A 506 -14.38 -17.09 -18.20
CA PHE A 506 -15.28 -17.20 -17.05
C PHE A 506 -16.34 -16.09 -17.03
N LEU A 507 -15.93 -14.85 -17.27
CA LEU A 507 -16.85 -13.70 -17.33
C LEU A 507 -17.84 -13.84 -18.50
N TRP A 508 -17.35 -14.29 -19.65
CA TRP A 508 -18.20 -14.58 -20.80
C TRP A 508 -19.21 -15.70 -20.52
N ALA A 509 -18.78 -16.81 -19.88
CA ALA A 509 -19.66 -17.90 -19.49
C ALA A 509 -20.72 -17.45 -18.47
N LYS A 510 -20.32 -16.65 -17.48
CA LYS A 510 -21.22 -16.09 -16.47
C LYS A 510 -22.22 -15.10 -17.08
N GLY A 511 -21.81 -14.31 -18.06
CA GLY A 511 -22.71 -13.43 -18.82
C GLY A 511 -23.77 -14.22 -19.59
N ARG A 512 -23.38 -15.29 -20.29
CA ARG A 512 -24.32 -16.16 -20.97
C ARG A 512 -25.29 -16.90 -20.06
N LEU A 513 -24.86 -17.34 -18.89
CA LEU A 513 -25.75 -17.96 -17.90
C LEU A 513 -26.81 -16.98 -17.40
N ARG A 514 -26.43 -15.72 -17.11
CA ARG A 514 -27.39 -14.66 -16.73
C ARG A 514 -28.39 -14.34 -17.86
N ASP A 515 -27.96 -14.35 -19.11
CA ASP A 515 -28.87 -14.12 -20.27
C ASP A 515 -29.84 -15.28 -20.46
N VAL A 516 -29.43 -16.52 -20.18
CA VAL A 516 -30.30 -17.69 -20.23
C VAL A 516 -31.33 -17.66 -19.07
N GLU A 517 -30.90 -17.27 -17.88
CA GLU A 517 -31.80 -17.09 -16.71
C GLU A 517 -32.81 -15.96 -16.96
N ARG A 518 -32.38 -14.81 -17.49
CA ARG A 518 -33.28 -13.71 -17.87
C ARG A 518 -34.30 -14.14 -18.91
N LYS A 519 -33.92 -14.93 -19.91
CA LYS A 519 -34.86 -15.46 -20.93
C LYS A 519 -35.86 -16.47 -20.35
N LYS A 520 -35.48 -17.22 -19.30
CA LYS A 520 -36.39 -18.14 -18.59
C LYS A 520 -37.39 -17.42 -17.69
N VAL A 521 -37.09 -16.24 -17.22
CA VAL A 521 -37.99 -15.43 -16.38
C VAL A 521 -38.96 -14.59 -17.22
N ILE A 522 -38.67 -14.38 -18.50
CA ILE A 522 -39.51 -13.63 -19.45
C ILE A 522 -40.40 -14.56 -20.29
N ALA A 523 -40.12 -15.86 -20.35
CA ALA A 523 -40.94 -16.89 -20.94
C ALA A 523 -41.78 -17.62 -19.90
#